data_06a140163add19919ec9b1396d80b23b
#
_entry.id   06a140163add19919ec9b1396d80b23b
#
_cell.length_a   1.000
_cell.length_b   1.000
_cell.length_c   1.000
_cell.angle_alpha   90.00
_cell.angle_beta   90.00
_cell.angle_gamma   90.00
#
_symmetry.space_group_name_H-M   'P 1'
#
loop_
_entity.id
_entity.type
_entity.pdbx_description
1 polymer ?
#
loop_
_entity_poly.entity_id
_entity_poly.type
_entity_poly.pdbx_seq_one_letter_code
_entity_poly.pdbx_strand_id
1 'polypeptide(L)'
;MFKVFFLTVLLLCSCSDIGKEAKLSKIKALQSKLSKNKKSFEAMKVDTLFIMKQRSSDLERKLKQNYKSDSVDLNLGRRIDAYKRMRRMFGPLGALGTKLSNAFNEESLQLQHLYYDVENGFGPRDKYDEYIRLENKKCSQISILLADYLRIKTEAFEIYAKEHRFVVDFVQQILNKE
;
A
#
# COMPACT_ATOMS: atom_id res chain seq x y z
N MET A 1 37.16 -53.10 -13.64
CA MET A 1 35.72 -52.74 -13.76
C MET A 1 35.23 -51.82 -12.59
N PHE A 2 35.81 -51.80 -11.42
CA PHE A 2 35.36 -51.00 -10.28
C PHE A 2 35.58 -49.45 -10.43
N LYS A 3 36.60 -49.03 -11.17
CA LYS A 3 36.92 -47.58 -11.34
C LYS A 3 35.98 -46.83 -12.29
N VAL A 4 35.34 -47.54 -13.22
CA VAL A 4 34.42 -46.90 -14.18
C VAL A 4 33.03 -46.70 -13.56
N PHE A 5 32.61 -47.56 -12.63
CA PHE A 5 31.32 -47.45 -11.95
C PHE A 5 31.26 -46.26 -10.96
N PHE A 6 32.40 -45.88 -10.35
CA PHE A 6 32.48 -44.76 -9.42
C PHE A 6 32.40 -43.37 -10.13
N LEU A 7 32.89 -43.33 -11.38
CA LEU A 7 32.87 -42.10 -12.17
C LEU A 7 31.47 -41.75 -12.73
N THR A 8 30.64 -42.78 -13.00
CA THR A 8 29.27 -42.58 -13.51
C THR A 8 28.30 -42.09 -12.43
N VAL A 9 28.51 -42.38 -11.16
CA VAL A 9 27.66 -41.93 -10.04
C VAL A 9 27.88 -40.46 -9.75
N LEU A 10 29.07 -39.89 -9.98
CA LEU A 10 29.39 -38.49 -9.77
C LEU A 10 28.72 -37.54 -10.80
N LEU A 11 28.39 -38.05 -12.00
CA LEU A 11 27.75 -37.26 -13.04
C LEU A 11 26.23 -37.09 -12.86
N LEU A 12 25.58 -37.86 -12.01
CA LEU A 12 24.14 -37.80 -11.79
C LEU A 12 23.74 -36.75 -10.73
N CYS A 13 24.66 -36.25 -9.95
CA CYS A 13 24.39 -35.22 -8.93
C CYS A 13 24.40 -33.79 -9.47
N SER A 14 24.84 -33.56 -10.71
CA SER A 14 25.06 -32.19 -11.24
C SER A 14 23.86 -31.57 -11.97
N CYS A 15 22.81 -32.34 -12.27
CA CYS A 15 21.71 -31.84 -13.12
C CYS A 15 20.51 -31.21 -12.39
N SER A 16 20.48 -31.18 -11.04
CA SER A 16 19.30 -30.68 -10.31
C SER A 16 19.36 -29.20 -9.93
N ASP A 17 20.49 -28.54 -10.11
CA ASP A 17 20.74 -27.23 -9.48
C ASP A 17 20.41 -26.00 -10.36
N ILE A 18 20.54 -26.13 -11.69
CA ILE A 18 20.39 -24.94 -12.60
C ILE A 18 18.96 -24.41 -12.55
N GLY A 19 17.95 -25.24 -12.54
CA GLY A 19 16.56 -24.83 -12.47
C GLY A 19 16.15 -24.27 -11.11
N LYS A 20 16.78 -24.75 -10.04
CA LYS A 20 16.54 -24.30 -8.66
C LYS A 20 17.04 -22.88 -8.44
N GLU A 21 18.29 -22.59 -8.80
CA GLU A 21 18.88 -21.26 -8.67
C GLU A 21 18.09 -20.18 -9.42
N ALA A 22 17.61 -20.50 -10.63
CA ALA A 22 16.77 -19.59 -11.40
C ALA A 22 15.43 -19.29 -10.68
N LYS A 23 14.82 -20.29 -10.04
CA LYS A 23 13.58 -20.14 -9.27
C LYS A 23 13.82 -19.30 -8.01
N LEU A 24 14.87 -19.60 -7.24
CA LEU A 24 15.25 -18.83 -6.06
C LEU A 24 15.55 -17.37 -6.41
N SER A 25 16.24 -17.11 -7.52
CA SER A 25 16.48 -15.75 -8.01
C SER A 25 15.18 -15.00 -8.32
N LYS A 26 14.20 -15.65 -8.98
CA LYS A 26 12.87 -15.05 -9.23
C LYS A 26 12.16 -14.71 -7.92
N ILE A 27 12.16 -15.60 -6.94
CA ILE A 27 11.52 -15.35 -5.64
C ILE A 27 12.21 -14.20 -4.89
N LYS A 28 13.54 -14.15 -4.86
CA LYS A 28 14.30 -13.02 -4.28
C LYS A 28 13.96 -11.69 -4.94
N ALA A 29 13.77 -11.67 -6.25
CA ALA A 29 13.35 -10.47 -6.97
C ALA A 29 11.95 -10.01 -6.54
N LEU A 30 10.99 -10.94 -6.34
CA LEU A 30 9.66 -10.62 -5.81
C LEU A 30 9.72 -10.09 -4.37
N GLN A 31 10.50 -10.73 -3.50
CA GLN A 31 10.71 -10.26 -2.12
C GLN A 31 11.30 -8.86 -2.08
N SER A 32 12.31 -8.57 -2.91
CA SER A 32 12.92 -7.25 -3.02
C SER A 32 11.92 -6.19 -3.49
N LYS A 33 11.14 -6.48 -4.54
CA LYS A 33 10.07 -5.60 -5.05
C LYS A 33 9.03 -5.32 -3.97
N LEU A 34 8.55 -6.37 -3.29
CA LEU A 34 7.55 -6.26 -2.22
C LEU A 34 8.07 -5.42 -1.04
N SER A 35 9.30 -5.67 -0.60
CA SER A 35 9.97 -4.92 0.47
C SER A 35 10.13 -3.43 0.12
N LYS A 36 10.50 -3.11 -1.12
CA LYS A 36 10.59 -1.72 -1.59
C LYS A 36 9.23 -1.03 -1.52
N ASN A 37 8.17 -1.70 -1.98
CA ASN A 37 6.80 -1.18 -1.93
C ASN A 37 6.33 -0.99 -0.49
N LYS A 38 6.60 -1.94 0.40
CA LYS A 38 6.28 -1.85 1.82
C LYS A 38 6.97 -0.66 2.48
N LYS A 39 8.25 -0.46 2.24
CA LYS A 39 8.99 0.73 2.72
C LYS A 39 8.38 2.04 2.23
N SER A 40 7.98 2.11 0.96
CA SER A 40 7.30 3.30 0.42
C SER A 40 5.94 3.55 1.08
N PHE A 41 5.20 2.50 1.42
CA PHE A 41 3.96 2.60 2.16
C PHE A 41 4.17 3.08 3.60
N GLU A 42 5.15 2.52 4.32
CA GLU A 42 5.45 2.80 5.73
C GLU A 42 6.13 4.17 5.95
N ALA A 43 6.85 4.69 4.96
CA ALA A 43 7.48 6.00 5.03
C ALA A 43 6.48 7.15 5.26
N MET A 44 5.19 6.90 5.01
CA MET A 44 4.13 7.87 5.20
C MET A 44 3.31 7.56 6.46
N LYS A 45 3.51 8.32 7.54
CA LYS A 45 2.85 8.12 8.84
C LYS A 45 1.32 8.11 8.72
N VAL A 46 0.70 6.99 9.09
CA VAL A 46 -0.76 6.79 9.08
C VAL A 46 -1.46 7.67 10.12
N ASP A 47 -0.81 7.91 11.26
CA ASP A 47 -1.36 8.73 12.37
C ASP A 47 -1.76 10.14 11.93
N THR A 48 -1.04 10.72 10.96
CA THR A 48 -1.35 12.02 10.40
C THR A 48 -2.73 12.05 9.74
N LEU A 49 -3.14 10.98 9.05
CA LEU A 49 -4.45 10.88 8.39
C LEU A 49 -5.60 10.91 9.39
N PHE A 50 -5.44 10.24 10.53
CA PHE A 50 -6.45 10.22 11.58
C PHE A 50 -6.66 11.63 12.18
N ILE A 51 -5.56 12.32 12.51
CA ILE A 51 -5.59 13.68 13.06
C ILE A 51 -6.23 14.64 12.04
N MET A 52 -5.85 14.56 10.77
CA MET A 52 -6.41 15.40 9.71
C MET A 52 -7.91 15.17 9.54
N LYS A 53 -8.35 13.90 9.56
CA LYS A 53 -9.77 13.52 9.50
C LYS A 53 -10.55 14.13 10.66
N GLN A 54 -10.05 13.99 11.88
CA GLN A 54 -10.71 14.49 13.09
C GLN A 54 -10.84 16.01 13.03
N ARG A 55 -9.74 16.73 12.78
CA ARG A 55 -9.75 18.19 12.66
C ARG A 55 -10.69 18.69 11.57
N SER A 56 -10.67 18.03 10.40
CA SER A 56 -11.56 18.42 9.30
C SER A 56 -13.04 18.18 9.62
N SER A 57 -13.35 17.10 10.35
CA SER A 57 -14.72 16.80 10.76
C SER A 57 -15.25 17.82 11.79
N ASP A 58 -14.41 18.22 12.73
CA ASP A 58 -14.78 19.23 13.75
C ASP A 58 -15.02 20.60 13.12
N LEU A 59 -14.17 21.02 12.18
CA LEU A 59 -14.36 22.28 11.45
C LEU A 59 -15.64 22.26 10.59
N GLU A 60 -15.91 21.15 9.89
CA GLU A 60 -17.14 21.02 9.11
C GLU A 60 -18.39 21.08 9.99
N ARG A 61 -18.35 20.44 11.18
CA ARG A 61 -19.45 20.52 12.14
C ARG A 61 -19.70 21.94 12.61
N LYS A 62 -18.65 22.67 13.04
CA LYS A 62 -18.74 24.07 13.47
C LYS A 62 -19.28 24.95 12.35
N LEU A 63 -18.81 24.76 11.12
CA LEU A 63 -19.28 25.48 9.96
C LEU A 63 -20.78 25.28 9.73
N LYS A 64 -21.25 24.02 9.77
CA LYS A 64 -22.68 23.71 9.59
C LYS A 64 -23.60 24.29 10.67
N GLN A 65 -23.08 24.39 11.90
CA GLN A 65 -23.86 24.89 13.04
C GLN A 65 -24.00 26.41 13.02
N ASN A 66 -22.93 27.12 12.63
CA ASN A 66 -22.82 28.58 12.86
C ASN A 66 -22.87 29.41 11.56
N TYR A 67 -22.65 28.78 10.38
CA TYR A 67 -22.72 29.54 9.13
C TYR A 67 -24.15 29.62 8.59
N LYS A 68 -24.71 30.80 8.64
CA LYS A 68 -25.99 31.21 8.02
C LYS A 68 -25.70 32.39 7.11
N SER A 69 -26.11 32.32 5.86
CA SER A 69 -25.95 33.42 4.90
C SER A 69 -27.15 33.48 3.98
N ASP A 70 -27.67 34.68 3.79
CA ASP A 70 -28.76 34.97 2.87
C ASP A 70 -28.29 35.14 1.41
N SER A 71 -26.95 35.20 1.22
CA SER A 71 -26.33 35.33 -0.10
C SER A 71 -25.43 34.16 -0.43
N VAL A 72 -25.37 33.79 -1.72
CA VAL A 72 -24.53 32.70 -2.21
C VAL A 72 -23.18 33.26 -2.65
N ASP A 73 -22.13 32.98 -1.86
CA ASP A 73 -20.74 33.17 -2.27
C ASP A 73 -20.22 31.91 -2.96
N LEU A 74 -20.11 31.96 -4.29
CA LEU A 74 -19.67 30.82 -5.11
C LEU A 74 -18.22 30.42 -4.86
N ASN A 75 -17.33 31.38 -4.55
CA ASN A 75 -15.93 31.09 -4.25
C ASN A 75 -15.80 30.36 -2.91
N LEU A 76 -16.45 30.86 -1.89
CA LEU A 76 -16.53 30.19 -0.59
C LEU A 76 -17.14 28.78 -0.76
N GLY A 77 -18.24 28.66 -1.48
CA GLY A 77 -18.90 27.36 -1.75
C GLY A 77 -17.94 26.34 -2.34
N ARG A 78 -17.19 26.70 -3.39
CA ARG A 78 -16.20 25.82 -4.04
C ARG A 78 -15.11 25.37 -3.08
N ARG A 79 -14.58 26.26 -2.26
CA ARG A 79 -13.53 25.95 -1.27
C ARG A 79 -14.04 25.00 -0.18
N ILE A 80 -15.23 25.26 0.35
CA ILE A 80 -15.88 24.40 1.34
C ILE A 80 -16.17 23.01 0.75
N ASP A 81 -16.64 22.95 -0.49
CA ASP A 81 -16.91 21.65 -1.14
C ASP A 81 -15.62 20.86 -1.43
N ALA A 82 -14.53 21.51 -1.84
CA ALA A 82 -13.23 20.86 -1.96
C ALA A 82 -12.78 20.29 -0.61
N TYR A 83 -12.92 21.06 0.48
CA TYR A 83 -12.58 20.63 1.82
C TYR A 83 -13.42 19.45 2.31
N LYS A 84 -14.74 19.47 2.07
CA LYS A 84 -15.65 18.33 2.36
C LYS A 84 -15.27 17.08 1.56
N ARG A 85 -14.94 17.24 0.26
CA ARG A 85 -14.49 16.14 -0.58
C ARG A 85 -13.22 15.50 0.00
N MET A 86 -12.22 16.30 0.32
CA MET A 86 -10.98 15.83 0.97
C MET A 86 -11.27 15.05 2.26
N ARG A 87 -12.11 15.58 3.15
CA ARG A 87 -12.48 14.87 4.40
C ARG A 87 -13.09 13.50 4.13
N ARG A 88 -13.92 13.37 3.09
CA ARG A 88 -14.53 12.08 2.70
C ARG A 88 -13.50 11.06 2.21
N MET A 89 -12.34 11.51 1.70
CA MET A 89 -11.27 10.62 1.22
C MET A 89 -10.57 9.88 2.38
N PHE A 90 -10.55 10.44 3.59
CA PHE A 90 -9.85 9.83 4.73
C PHE A 90 -10.44 8.49 5.20
N GLY A 91 -11.74 8.26 5.03
CA GLY A 91 -12.36 6.97 5.36
C GLY A 91 -11.84 5.83 4.49
N PRO A 92 -12.02 5.92 3.16
CA PRO A 92 -11.46 4.96 2.20
C PRO A 92 -9.95 4.79 2.32
N LEU A 93 -9.18 5.87 2.56
CA LEU A 93 -7.73 5.79 2.76
C LEU A 93 -7.36 4.95 3.99
N GLY A 94 -8.06 5.10 5.10
CA GLY A 94 -7.82 4.27 6.29
C GLY A 94 -8.07 2.79 6.01
N ALA A 95 -9.20 2.45 5.41
CA ALA A 95 -9.53 1.07 5.04
C ALA A 95 -8.53 0.46 4.04
N LEU A 96 -8.13 1.24 3.03
CA LEU A 96 -7.16 0.82 2.03
C LEU A 96 -5.75 0.64 2.65
N GLY A 97 -5.37 1.50 3.59
CA GLY A 97 -4.13 1.38 4.35
C GLY A 97 -4.07 0.10 5.18
N THR A 98 -5.15 -0.25 5.89
CA THR A 98 -5.24 -1.53 6.62
C THR A 98 -5.15 -2.73 5.67
N LYS A 99 -5.87 -2.69 4.55
CA LYS A 99 -5.83 -3.75 3.53
C LYS A 99 -4.41 -3.94 2.97
N LEU A 100 -3.70 -2.85 2.67
CA LEU A 100 -2.32 -2.89 2.19
C LEU A 100 -1.37 -3.46 3.24
N SER A 101 -1.49 -3.03 4.50
CA SER A 101 -0.65 -3.54 5.60
C SER A 101 -0.78 -5.06 5.73
N ASN A 102 -2.00 -5.58 5.74
CA ASN A 102 -2.25 -7.02 5.81
C ASN A 102 -1.70 -7.74 4.58
N ALA A 103 -1.96 -7.22 3.37
CA ALA A 103 -1.48 -7.83 2.13
C ALA A 103 0.06 -7.88 2.07
N PHE A 104 0.77 -6.83 2.52
CA PHE A 104 2.23 -6.86 2.61
C PHE A 104 2.75 -7.92 3.58
N ASN A 105 2.11 -8.08 4.74
CA ASN A 105 2.54 -9.06 5.73
C ASN A 105 2.29 -10.48 5.26
N GLU A 106 1.08 -10.77 4.76
CA GLU A 106 0.70 -12.09 4.24
C GLU A 106 1.60 -12.51 3.08
N GLU A 107 1.79 -11.63 2.08
CA GLU A 107 2.59 -11.93 0.92
C GLU A 107 4.08 -12.10 1.25
N SER A 108 4.59 -11.33 2.23
CA SER A 108 5.97 -11.49 2.70
C SER A 108 6.20 -12.89 3.28
N LEU A 109 5.26 -13.41 4.07
CA LEU A 109 5.33 -14.75 4.63
C LEU A 109 5.22 -15.82 3.53
N GLN A 110 4.30 -15.68 2.58
CA GLN A 110 4.14 -16.62 1.47
C GLN A 110 5.40 -16.74 0.63
N LEU A 111 6.03 -15.60 0.29
CA LEU A 111 7.30 -15.60 -0.45
C LEU A 111 8.46 -16.20 0.35
N GLN A 112 8.47 -16.06 1.69
CA GLN A 112 9.45 -16.71 2.54
C GLN A 112 9.26 -18.24 2.55
N HIS A 113 8.02 -18.72 2.69
CA HIS A 113 7.70 -20.13 2.65
C HIS A 113 8.04 -20.73 1.28
N LEU A 114 7.63 -20.07 0.19
CA LEU A 114 7.94 -20.55 -1.17
C LEU A 114 9.46 -20.60 -1.41
N TYR A 115 10.21 -19.62 -0.93
CA TYR A 115 11.67 -19.64 -1.00
C TYR A 115 12.24 -20.85 -0.27
N TYR A 116 11.80 -21.08 0.97
CA TYR A 116 12.23 -22.21 1.78
C TYR A 116 11.90 -23.56 1.15
N ASP A 117 10.69 -23.72 0.59
CA ASP A 117 10.26 -24.95 -0.07
C ASP A 117 11.10 -25.22 -1.32
N VAL A 118 11.37 -24.22 -2.15
CA VAL A 118 12.23 -24.35 -3.33
C VAL A 118 13.67 -24.65 -2.93
N GLU A 119 14.20 -23.98 -1.88
CA GLU A 119 15.56 -24.18 -1.40
C GLU A 119 15.79 -25.61 -0.87
N ASN A 120 14.82 -26.15 -0.15
CA ASN A 120 14.90 -27.49 0.46
C ASN A 120 14.25 -28.58 -0.37
N GLY A 121 13.59 -28.25 -1.48
CA GLY A 121 12.92 -29.20 -2.35
C GLY A 121 11.67 -29.81 -1.75
N PHE A 122 10.94 -29.07 -0.92
CA PHE A 122 9.70 -29.53 -0.28
C PHE A 122 8.47 -29.32 -1.18
N GLY A 123 7.53 -30.26 -1.12
CA GLY A 123 6.31 -30.21 -1.90
C GLY A 123 6.49 -30.61 -3.38
N PRO A 124 5.49 -30.35 -4.23
CA PRO A 124 5.48 -30.74 -5.64
C PRO A 124 6.38 -29.81 -6.47
N ARG A 125 7.60 -30.27 -6.75
CA ARG A 125 8.65 -29.50 -7.43
C ARG A 125 8.28 -29.09 -8.86
N ASP A 126 7.46 -29.86 -9.53
CA ASP A 126 6.91 -29.60 -10.86
C ASP A 126 5.97 -28.38 -10.88
N LYS A 127 5.41 -27.97 -9.73
CA LYS A 127 4.52 -26.83 -9.59
C LYS A 127 5.20 -25.52 -9.14
N TYR A 128 6.49 -25.53 -8.87
CA TYR A 128 7.16 -24.30 -8.37
C TYR A 128 7.05 -23.11 -9.33
N ASP A 129 7.13 -23.34 -10.64
CA ASP A 129 6.97 -22.23 -11.61
C ASP A 129 5.54 -21.68 -11.61
N GLU A 130 4.54 -22.53 -11.39
CA GLU A 130 3.16 -22.10 -11.22
C GLU A 130 2.99 -21.25 -9.96
N TYR A 131 3.53 -21.69 -8.84
CA TYR A 131 3.48 -20.94 -7.58
C TYR A 131 4.18 -19.59 -7.69
N ILE A 132 5.38 -19.54 -8.27
CA ILE A 132 6.09 -18.29 -8.52
C ILE A 132 5.26 -17.34 -9.40
N ARG A 133 4.57 -17.85 -10.41
CA ARG A 133 3.69 -17.07 -11.28
C ARG A 133 2.50 -16.50 -10.49
N LEU A 134 1.90 -17.27 -9.59
CA LEU A 134 0.79 -16.83 -8.74
C LEU A 134 1.24 -15.72 -7.77
N GLU A 135 2.38 -15.90 -7.11
CA GLU A 135 2.91 -14.88 -6.20
C GLU A 135 3.33 -13.61 -6.94
N ASN A 136 3.88 -13.72 -8.16
CA ASN A 136 4.14 -12.54 -9.00
C ASN A 136 2.85 -11.76 -9.34
N LYS A 137 1.74 -12.47 -9.62
CA LYS A 137 0.43 -11.83 -9.84
C LYS A 137 -0.05 -11.09 -8.59
N LYS A 138 0.05 -11.70 -7.40
CA LYS A 138 -0.31 -11.06 -6.12
C LYS A 138 0.55 -9.83 -5.84
N CYS A 139 1.88 -9.93 -5.97
CA CYS A 139 2.79 -8.81 -5.83
C CYS A 139 2.44 -7.65 -6.78
N SER A 140 2.00 -7.96 -8.00
CA SER A 140 1.56 -6.97 -8.97
C SER A 140 0.24 -6.30 -8.55
N GLN A 141 -0.71 -7.06 -8.03
CA GLN A 141 -1.96 -6.52 -7.49
C GLN A 141 -1.73 -5.60 -6.28
N ILE A 142 -0.83 -5.99 -5.37
CA ILE A 142 -0.42 -5.14 -4.24
C ILE A 142 0.23 -3.84 -4.74
N SER A 143 1.05 -3.90 -5.79
CA SER A 143 1.67 -2.71 -6.37
C SER A 143 0.64 -1.74 -6.95
N ILE A 144 -0.41 -2.24 -7.63
CA ILE A 144 -1.51 -1.42 -8.15
C ILE A 144 -2.29 -0.78 -7.00
N LEU A 145 -2.62 -1.57 -5.98
CA LEU A 145 -3.33 -1.09 -4.80
C LEU A 145 -2.55 0.00 -4.06
N LEU A 146 -1.22 -0.15 -3.97
CA LEU A 146 -0.33 0.87 -3.40
C LEU A 146 -0.35 2.15 -4.24
N ALA A 147 -0.28 2.05 -5.56
CA ALA A 147 -0.31 3.21 -6.44
C ALA A 147 -1.61 4.02 -6.27
N ASP A 148 -2.76 3.34 -6.19
CA ASP A 148 -4.05 3.99 -5.92
C ASP A 148 -4.09 4.65 -4.54
N TYR A 149 -3.59 3.97 -3.51
CA TYR A 149 -3.48 4.54 -2.17
C TYR A 149 -2.65 5.82 -2.16
N LEU A 150 -1.47 5.80 -2.79
CA LEU A 150 -0.58 6.95 -2.84
C LEU A 150 -1.21 8.12 -3.61
N ARG A 151 -1.88 7.86 -4.73
CA ARG A 151 -2.58 8.87 -5.53
C ARG A 151 -3.67 9.57 -4.71
N ILE A 152 -4.56 8.81 -4.09
CA ILE A 152 -5.67 9.37 -3.27
C ILE A 152 -5.12 10.14 -2.08
N LYS A 153 -4.06 9.63 -1.45
CA LYS A 153 -3.40 10.27 -0.32
C LYS A 153 -2.79 11.61 -0.73
N THR A 154 -2.05 11.65 -1.83
CA THR A 154 -1.45 12.89 -2.36
C THR A 154 -2.52 13.93 -2.63
N GLU A 155 -3.61 13.57 -3.33
CA GLU A 155 -4.74 14.49 -3.59
C GLU A 155 -5.35 15.03 -2.30
N ALA A 156 -5.58 14.17 -1.30
CA ALA A 156 -6.13 14.60 -0.02
C ALA A 156 -5.20 15.57 0.71
N PHE A 157 -3.88 15.33 0.69
CA PHE A 157 -2.90 16.21 1.32
C PHE A 157 -2.78 17.57 0.62
N GLU A 158 -2.80 17.59 -0.72
CA GLU A 158 -2.77 18.84 -1.49
C GLU A 158 -3.98 19.72 -1.19
N ILE A 159 -5.19 19.13 -1.17
CA ILE A 159 -6.40 19.88 -0.81
C ILE A 159 -6.32 20.38 0.65
N TYR A 160 -5.85 19.53 1.57
CA TYR A 160 -5.68 19.91 2.97
C TYR A 160 -4.72 21.09 3.10
N ALA A 161 -3.54 21.01 2.49
CA ALA A 161 -2.55 22.08 2.54
C ALA A 161 -3.09 23.40 1.98
N LYS A 162 -3.87 23.34 0.91
CA LYS A 162 -4.45 24.50 0.25
C LYS A 162 -5.61 25.13 1.03
N GLU A 163 -6.51 24.33 1.59
CA GLU A 163 -7.80 24.81 2.09
C GLU A 163 -7.91 24.83 3.62
N HIS A 164 -7.10 24.06 4.35
CA HIS A 164 -7.29 23.88 5.80
C HIS A 164 -7.18 25.18 6.58
N ARG A 165 -6.14 25.96 6.32
CA ARG A 165 -5.92 27.24 7.02
C ARG A 165 -7.07 28.22 6.76
N PHE A 166 -7.49 28.34 5.50
CA PHE A 166 -8.63 29.20 5.15
C PHE A 166 -9.90 28.80 5.90
N VAL A 167 -10.21 27.49 5.95
CA VAL A 167 -11.41 27.01 6.65
C VAL A 167 -11.32 27.26 8.16
N VAL A 168 -10.13 27.10 8.76
CA VAL A 168 -9.90 27.45 10.17
C VAL A 168 -10.19 28.93 10.42
N ASP A 169 -9.56 29.80 9.64
CA ASP A 169 -9.69 31.26 9.79
C ASP A 169 -11.15 31.70 9.58
N PHE A 170 -11.82 31.13 8.60
CA PHE A 170 -13.22 31.41 8.30
C PHE A 170 -14.17 30.97 9.43
N VAL A 171 -13.96 29.77 9.99
CA VAL A 171 -14.75 29.30 11.14
C VAL A 171 -14.54 30.18 12.36
N GLN A 172 -13.30 30.64 12.63
CA GLN A 172 -13.03 31.56 13.72
C GLN A 172 -13.73 32.90 13.54
N GLN A 173 -13.73 33.46 12.30
CA GLN A 173 -14.44 34.69 11.99
C GLN A 173 -15.96 34.61 12.23
N ILE A 174 -16.56 33.45 11.94
CA ILE A 174 -17.99 33.20 12.18
C ILE A 174 -18.27 33.19 13.69
N LEU A 175 -17.46 32.45 14.46
CA LEU A 175 -17.65 32.29 15.90
C LEU A 175 -17.40 33.59 16.69
N ASN A 176 -16.58 34.50 16.16
CA ASN A 176 -16.31 35.80 16.81
C ASN A 176 -17.36 36.88 16.46
N LYS A 177 -18.31 36.61 15.57
CA LYS A 177 -19.41 37.52 15.21
C LYS A 177 -20.68 37.30 16.03
N GLU A 178 -20.72 36.23 16.81
CA GLU A 178 -21.76 35.96 17.81
C GLU A 178 -21.37 36.59 19.15
#